data_b50b88c4b2c3c58dcb93b899ad4dceaf
#
_entry.id   b50b88c4b2c3c58dcb93b899ad4dceaf
#
_cell.length_a   1.000
_cell.length_b   1.000
_cell.length_c   1.000
_cell.angle_alpha   90.00
_cell.angle_beta   90.00
_cell.angle_gamma   90.00
#
_symmetry.space_group_name_H-M   'P 1'
#
loop_
_entity.id
_entity.type
_entity.pdbx_description
1 polymer ?
#
loop_
_entity_poly.entity_id
_entity_poly.type
_entity_poly.pdbx_seq_one_letter_code
_entity_poly.pdbx_strand_id
1 'polypeptide(L)'
;GRAFLFTLHTFGGKYEKSPELFEKAVCSALSVLFGETLSGKTFNDTLHLLDGFFININEDYSLSFKNPSIIDYLDHECDEHNLWGKIIDFSIYNDQLDWLYYERINYEEENEWLEKLIIKFTTPEFFKSLSEYDFRENLLKIISVPNKIKSNIYDKHIINLLSYVKSTNLLDIDDILELIEFVESHNMPTDSVVLNFFIEFCYPIFEKLKNDEEITREECEMICAVIVRYINQIDSSQDAKIKQEIFISMDNLIKHAQDFIQTDNPNNLQSIYADNLIDYISLLPE
;
A
#
# COMPACT_ATOMS: atom_id res chain seq x y z
N GLY A 1 8.04 23.31 21.95
CA GLY A 1 9.05 22.23 22.07
C GLY A 1 8.46 20.83 21.89
N ARG A 2 7.42 20.43 22.66
CA ARG A 2 6.87 19.04 22.61
C ARG A 2 6.40 18.64 21.22
N ALA A 3 5.67 19.50 20.49
CA ALA A 3 5.23 19.19 19.13
C ALA A 3 6.40 18.86 18.18
N PHE A 4 7.52 19.57 18.28
CA PHE A 4 8.73 19.29 17.51
C PHE A 4 9.29 17.90 17.81
N LEU A 5 9.35 17.53 19.09
CA LEU A 5 9.89 16.22 19.49
C LEU A 5 8.98 15.08 19.02
N PHE A 6 7.66 15.21 19.17
CA PHE A 6 6.71 14.24 18.64
C PHE A 6 6.75 14.15 17.11
N THR A 7 6.90 15.29 16.42
CA THR A 7 7.06 15.28 14.96
C THR A 7 8.33 14.54 14.54
N LEU A 8 9.48 14.86 15.16
CA LEU A 8 10.73 14.18 14.84
C LEU A 8 10.69 12.69 15.21
N HIS A 9 9.97 12.34 16.27
CA HIS A 9 9.72 10.95 16.66
C HIS A 9 8.99 10.16 15.58
N THR A 10 7.99 10.74 14.91
CA THR A 10 7.26 10.10 13.81
C THR A 10 8.08 9.90 12.53
N PHE A 11 9.26 10.50 12.45
CA PHE A 11 10.27 10.23 11.42
C PHE A 11 11.37 9.28 11.91
N GLY A 12 11.13 8.51 12.96
CA GLY A 12 12.13 7.61 13.53
C GLY A 12 13.28 8.33 14.27
N GLY A 13 13.05 9.57 14.69
CA GLY A 13 14.06 10.37 15.39
C GLY A 13 15.10 11.04 14.48
N LYS A 14 14.94 10.94 13.15
CA LYS A 14 15.83 11.54 12.15
C LYS A 14 15.03 12.12 10.98
N TYR A 15 15.43 13.30 10.52
CA TYR A 15 14.79 13.98 9.40
C TYR A 15 15.83 14.61 8.47
N GLU A 16 15.78 14.29 7.18
CA GLU A 16 16.79 14.66 6.18
C GLU A 16 16.20 15.38 4.95
N LYS A 17 14.95 15.86 5.06
CA LYS A 17 14.26 16.55 3.96
C LYS A 17 14.24 18.06 4.19
N SER A 18 13.46 18.77 3.38
CA SER A 18 13.37 20.24 3.45
C SER A 18 12.82 20.75 4.79
N PRO A 19 13.40 21.81 5.36
CA PRO A 19 12.91 22.43 6.59
C PRO A 19 11.45 22.86 6.52
N GLU A 20 10.96 23.29 5.35
CA GLU A 20 9.59 23.74 5.14
C GLU A 20 8.59 22.58 5.29
N LEU A 21 8.96 21.37 4.87
CA LEU A 21 8.13 20.19 5.08
C LEU A 21 8.07 19.81 6.55
N PHE A 22 9.20 19.91 7.27
CA PHE A 22 9.22 19.67 8.71
C PHE A 22 8.38 20.69 9.46
N GLU A 23 8.47 21.98 9.10
CA GLU A 23 7.63 23.04 9.68
C GLU A 23 6.13 22.73 9.51
N LYS A 24 5.71 22.28 8.32
CA LYS A 24 4.32 21.87 8.08
C LYS A 24 3.90 20.72 8.99
N ALA A 25 4.74 19.70 9.15
CA ALA A 25 4.46 18.57 10.05
C ALA A 25 4.35 19.03 11.50
N VAL A 26 5.23 19.93 11.95
CA VAL A 26 5.17 20.52 13.31
C VAL A 26 3.90 21.37 13.49
N CYS A 27 3.48 22.12 12.47
CA CYS A 27 2.22 22.89 12.52
C CYS A 27 1.02 21.95 12.68
N SER A 28 0.99 20.83 11.96
CA SER A 28 -0.04 19.80 12.10
C SER A 28 -0.06 19.23 13.52
N ALA A 29 1.10 18.82 14.03
CA ALA A 29 1.24 18.30 15.39
C ALA A 29 0.80 19.30 16.45
N LEU A 30 1.17 20.58 16.30
CA LEU A 30 0.81 21.65 17.23
C LEU A 30 -0.70 21.86 17.27
N SER A 31 -1.33 21.87 16.09
CA SER A 31 -2.78 22.02 15.95
C SER A 31 -3.54 20.86 16.59
N VAL A 32 -3.15 19.62 16.30
CA VAL A 32 -3.86 18.42 16.78
C VAL A 32 -3.63 18.16 18.27
N LEU A 33 -2.39 18.34 18.76
CA LEU A 33 -2.04 18.03 20.15
C LEU A 33 -2.45 19.14 21.12
N PHE A 34 -2.38 20.42 20.69
CA PHE A 34 -2.49 21.55 21.58
C PHE A 34 -3.53 22.61 21.15
N GLY A 35 -4.12 22.47 19.94
CA GLY A 35 -5.07 23.48 19.42
C GLY A 35 -4.41 24.84 19.08
N GLU A 36 -3.10 24.86 18.84
CA GLU A 36 -2.31 26.05 18.62
C GLU A 36 -1.83 26.18 17.18
N THR A 37 -1.42 27.38 16.78
CA THR A 37 -0.81 27.67 15.49
C THR A 37 0.61 28.19 15.68
N LEU A 38 1.48 27.93 14.70
CA LEU A 38 2.88 28.34 14.74
C LEU A 38 3.14 29.45 13.71
N SER A 39 3.95 30.45 14.08
CA SER A 39 4.53 31.38 13.10
C SER A 39 5.94 30.92 12.72
N GLY A 40 6.38 31.21 11.50
CA GLY A 40 7.72 30.82 11.03
C GLY A 40 8.86 31.34 11.93
N LYS A 41 8.71 32.50 12.52
CA LYS A 41 9.67 33.03 13.50
C LYS A 41 9.72 32.17 14.75
N THR A 42 8.56 31.81 15.31
CA THR A 42 8.47 30.95 16.49
C THR A 42 9.01 29.53 16.20
N PHE A 43 8.88 29.05 14.96
CA PHE A 43 9.46 27.80 14.54
C PHE A 43 10.98 27.80 14.68
N ASN A 44 11.67 28.75 14.04
CA ASN A 44 13.12 28.87 14.09
C ASN A 44 13.65 29.11 15.51
N ASP A 45 13.01 29.99 16.28
CA ASP A 45 13.38 30.23 17.67
C ASP A 45 13.27 28.94 18.51
N THR A 46 12.22 28.16 18.33
CA THR A 46 12.04 26.88 19.04
C THR A 46 13.06 25.85 18.61
N LEU A 47 13.35 25.75 17.31
CA LEU A 47 14.36 24.83 16.78
C LEU A 47 15.72 25.09 17.41
N HIS A 48 16.15 26.36 17.45
CA HIS A 48 17.41 26.76 18.09
C HIS A 48 17.43 26.50 19.60
N LEU A 49 16.29 26.61 20.29
CA LEU A 49 16.21 26.29 21.72
C LEU A 49 16.35 24.80 22.01
N LEU A 50 15.94 23.93 21.05
CA LEU A 50 16.04 22.48 21.17
C LEU A 50 17.44 21.97 20.78
N ASP A 51 18.15 22.73 19.93
CA ASP A 51 19.48 22.36 19.45
C ASP A 51 20.48 22.22 20.59
N GLY A 52 21.28 21.17 20.52
CA GLY A 52 22.28 20.86 21.53
C GLY A 52 21.75 20.26 22.84
N PHE A 53 20.45 20.34 23.13
CA PHE A 53 19.82 19.72 24.31
C PHE A 53 19.08 18.44 23.95
N PHE A 54 18.14 18.50 23.02
CA PHE A 54 17.28 17.39 22.62
C PHE A 54 17.58 16.90 21.20
N ILE A 55 17.96 17.81 20.32
CA ILE A 55 18.22 17.54 18.92
C ILE A 55 19.62 18.04 18.52
N ASN A 56 20.12 17.50 17.43
CA ASN A 56 21.24 18.05 16.68
C ASN A 56 20.72 18.59 15.35
N ILE A 57 21.16 19.78 14.99
CA ILE A 57 20.95 20.37 13.66
C ILE A 57 22.28 20.29 12.93
N ASN A 58 22.33 19.53 11.83
CA ASN A 58 23.53 19.38 11.04
C ASN A 58 23.68 20.51 10.00
N GLU A 59 24.86 20.63 9.38
CA GLU A 59 25.16 21.68 8.39
C GLU A 59 24.25 21.59 7.14
N ASP A 60 23.74 20.41 6.80
CA ASP A 60 22.77 20.13 5.74
C ASP A 60 21.30 20.33 6.15
N TYR A 61 21.08 20.92 7.33
CA TYR A 61 19.76 21.06 7.96
C TYR A 61 19.05 19.76 8.32
N SER A 62 19.74 18.62 8.30
CA SER A 62 19.16 17.39 8.84
C SER A 62 19.03 17.48 10.36
N LEU A 63 17.97 16.87 10.88
CA LEU A 63 17.64 16.85 12.30
C LEU A 63 17.78 15.43 12.84
N SER A 64 18.30 15.30 14.05
CA SER A 64 18.29 14.01 14.74
C SER A 64 18.16 14.20 16.26
N PHE A 65 17.62 13.19 16.95
CA PHE A 65 17.71 13.20 18.40
C PHE A 65 19.15 13.09 18.87
N LYS A 66 19.49 13.89 19.86
CA LYS A 66 20.82 13.87 20.47
C LYS A 66 21.10 12.57 21.25
N ASN A 67 20.04 12.00 21.83
CA ASN A 67 20.11 10.79 22.63
C ASN A 67 18.96 9.85 22.26
N PRO A 68 19.25 8.57 21.95
CA PRO A 68 18.21 7.57 21.67
C PRO A 68 17.15 7.42 22.79
N SER A 69 17.52 7.66 24.06
CA SER A 69 16.59 7.63 25.19
C SER A 69 15.42 8.63 25.07
N ILE A 70 15.52 9.62 24.17
CA ILE A 70 14.41 10.54 23.89
C ILE A 70 13.27 9.78 23.17
N ILE A 71 13.60 8.83 22.32
CA ILE A 71 12.62 7.96 21.64
C ILE A 71 11.88 7.16 22.71
N ASP A 72 12.60 6.44 23.57
CA ASP A 72 12.01 5.64 24.65
C ASP A 72 11.10 6.45 25.57
N TYR A 73 11.52 7.68 25.88
CA TYR A 73 10.71 8.61 26.67
C TYR A 73 9.42 9.02 25.94
N LEU A 74 9.51 9.36 24.66
CA LEU A 74 8.34 9.76 23.87
C LEU A 74 7.37 8.60 23.66
N ASP A 75 7.88 7.38 23.48
CA ASP A 75 7.06 6.17 23.42
C ASP A 75 6.27 5.99 24.72
N HIS A 76 6.96 6.06 25.84
CA HIS A 76 6.32 5.97 27.16
C HIS A 76 5.24 7.06 27.36
N GLU A 77 5.52 8.30 26.95
CA GLU A 77 4.52 9.39 26.97
C GLU A 77 3.30 9.05 26.08
N CYS A 78 3.54 8.46 24.91
CA CYS A 78 2.47 8.07 24.01
C CYS A 78 1.57 6.99 24.61
N ASP A 79 2.17 5.99 25.25
CA ASP A 79 1.47 4.88 25.88
C ASP A 79 0.70 5.36 27.13
N GLU A 80 1.38 6.06 28.04
CA GLU A 80 0.78 6.53 29.29
C GLU A 80 -0.41 7.48 29.08
N HIS A 81 -0.32 8.33 28.04
CA HIS A 81 -1.35 9.33 27.76
C HIS A 81 -2.24 8.99 26.56
N ASN A 82 -2.14 7.77 26.02
CA ASN A 82 -2.92 7.29 24.89
C ASN A 82 -2.87 8.25 23.68
N LEU A 83 -1.66 8.65 23.27
CA LEU A 83 -1.49 9.68 22.23
C LEU A 83 -1.40 9.15 20.82
N TRP A 84 -1.25 7.84 20.62
CA TRP A 84 -1.03 7.24 19.29
C TRP A 84 -2.09 7.65 18.27
N GLY A 85 -3.37 7.67 18.68
CA GLY A 85 -4.44 8.15 17.82
C GLY A 85 -4.28 9.58 17.35
N LYS A 86 -3.78 10.49 18.20
CA LYS A 86 -3.49 11.88 17.83
C LYS A 86 -2.24 11.98 16.95
N ILE A 87 -1.27 11.09 17.17
CA ILE A 87 -0.06 11.02 16.34
C ILE A 87 -0.42 10.63 14.93
N ILE A 88 -1.29 9.64 14.73
CA ILE A 88 -1.84 9.28 13.41
C ILE A 88 -2.57 10.48 12.79
N ASP A 89 -3.39 11.19 13.57
CA ASP A 89 -4.16 12.34 13.05
C ASP A 89 -3.27 13.46 12.53
N PHE A 90 -2.18 13.80 13.23
CA PHE A 90 -1.30 14.86 12.78
C PHE A 90 -0.28 14.44 11.72
N SER A 91 0.00 13.16 11.54
CA SER A 91 0.92 12.66 10.52
C SER A 91 0.37 12.96 9.13
N ILE A 92 1.12 13.71 8.33
CA ILE A 92 0.71 14.21 7.02
C ILE A 92 1.59 13.71 5.87
N TYR A 93 2.72 13.07 6.19
CA TYR A 93 3.66 12.53 5.21
C TYR A 93 3.74 11.01 5.29
N ASN A 94 4.04 10.39 4.14
CA ASN A 94 4.16 8.94 4.03
C ASN A 94 5.18 8.38 5.02
N ASP A 95 6.37 8.96 5.10
CA ASP A 95 7.44 8.51 6.00
C ASP A 95 6.99 8.42 7.47
N GLN A 96 6.12 9.34 7.92
CA GLN A 96 5.58 9.32 9.29
C GLN A 96 4.63 8.14 9.49
N LEU A 97 3.77 7.89 8.50
CA LEU A 97 2.79 6.80 8.57
C LEU A 97 3.47 5.45 8.40
N ASP A 98 4.52 5.35 7.57
CA ASP A 98 5.33 4.15 7.40
C ASP A 98 6.05 3.78 8.69
N TRP A 99 6.67 4.75 9.34
CA TRP A 99 7.32 4.51 10.63
C TRP A 99 6.32 4.01 11.67
N LEU A 100 5.14 4.65 11.76
CA LEU A 100 4.06 4.21 12.66
C LEU A 100 3.60 2.78 12.35
N TYR A 101 3.44 2.44 11.08
CA TYR A 101 3.02 1.11 10.67
C TYR A 101 4.05 0.04 11.04
N TYR A 102 5.31 0.25 10.65
CA TYR A 102 6.34 -0.78 10.84
C TYR A 102 6.84 -0.89 12.27
N GLU A 103 7.05 0.23 12.96
CA GLU A 103 7.74 0.23 14.24
C GLU A 103 6.79 0.15 15.44
N ARG A 104 5.50 0.49 15.26
CA ARG A 104 4.61 0.65 16.40
C ARG A 104 3.29 -0.11 16.33
N ILE A 105 2.68 -0.17 15.18
CA ILE A 105 1.29 -0.62 15.05
C ILE A 105 1.19 -2.05 14.54
N ASN A 106 2.12 -2.49 13.68
CA ASN A 106 2.05 -3.81 13.04
C ASN A 106 2.35 -4.99 13.98
N TYR A 107 2.92 -4.76 15.16
CA TYR A 107 3.34 -5.82 16.07
C TYR A 107 2.24 -6.32 17.02
N GLU A 108 1.12 -5.65 17.15
CA GLU A 108 0.03 -6.06 18.03
C GLU A 108 -1.14 -6.65 17.24
N GLU A 109 -1.59 -7.85 17.61
CA GLU A 109 -2.63 -8.60 16.88
C GLU A 109 -4.02 -7.96 16.92
N GLU A 110 -4.32 -7.12 17.90
CA GLU A 110 -5.60 -6.40 18.05
C GLU A 110 -5.32 -4.92 18.35
N ASN A 111 -4.92 -4.16 17.32
CA ASN A 111 -4.57 -2.76 17.53
C ASN A 111 -5.65 -1.83 16.96
N GLU A 112 -6.34 -1.10 17.83
CA GLU A 112 -7.33 -0.09 17.46
C GLU A 112 -6.74 1.01 16.56
N TRP A 113 -5.42 1.22 16.65
CA TRP A 113 -4.70 2.23 15.87
C TRP A 113 -4.45 1.79 14.42
N LEU A 114 -4.39 0.48 14.17
CA LEU A 114 -4.21 -0.05 12.82
C LEU A 114 -5.38 0.33 11.90
N GLU A 115 -6.61 0.20 12.38
CA GLU A 115 -7.79 0.64 11.64
C GLU A 115 -7.72 2.14 11.32
N LYS A 116 -7.37 2.96 12.31
CA LYS A 116 -7.24 4.40 12.14
C LYS A 116 -6.14 4.77 11.14
N LEU A 117 -5.01 4.07 11.19
CA LEU A 117 -3.89 4.25 10.26
C LEU A 117 -4.31 3.91 8.83
N ILE A 118 -5.02 2.80 8.62
CA ILE A 118 -5.52 2.39 7.29
C ILE A 118 -6.52 3.40 6.76
N ILE A 119 -7.46 3.88 7.59
CA ILE A 119 -8.37 4.94 7.20
C ILE A 119 -7.58 6.16 6.70
N LYS A 120 -6.50 6.53 7.39
CA LYS A 120 -5.64 7.66 7.01
C LYS A 120 -4.96 7.40 5.67
N PHE A 121 -4.35 6.22 5.47
CA PHE A 121 -3.73 5.82 4.21
C PHE A 121 -4.71 5.80 3.04
N THR A 122 -5.99 5.51 3.28
CA THR A 122 -7.02 5.38 2.23
C THR A 122 -7.77 6.67 1.94
N THR A 123 -7.39 7.82 2.51
CA THR A 123 -8.01 9.10 2.17
C THR A 123 -7.55 9.60 0.80
N PRO A 124 -8.49 10.07 -0.07
CA PRO A 124 -8.12 10.56 -1.40
C PRO A 124 -7.09 11.69 -1.38
N GLU A 125 -7.14 12.55 -0.37
CA GLU A 125 -6.20 13.66 -0.19
C GLU A 125 -4.78 13.15 0.05
N PHE A 126 -4.65 12.10 0.85
CA PHE A 126 -3.37 11.49 1.13
C PHE A 126 -2.80 10.82 -0.12
N PHE A 127 -3.60 10.00 -0.83
CA PHE A 127 -3.16 9.33 -2.05
C PHE A 127 -2.68 10.27 -3.14
N LYS A 128 -3.37 11.39 -3.34
CA LYS A 128 -2.96 12.41 -4.33
C LYS A 128 -1.61 13.06 -4.01
N SER A 129 -1.15 12.96 -2.79
CA SER A 129 0.14 13.53 -2.35
C SER A 129 1.32 12.57 -2.47
N LEU A 130 1.05 11.28 -2.75
CA LEU A 130 2.08 10.25 -2.84
C LEU A 130 2.81 10.28 -4.19
N SER A 131 4.07 9.88 -4.19
CA SER A 131 4.75 9.46 -5.40
C SER A 131 4.16 8.12 -5.88
N GLU A 132 4.39 7.76 -7.13
CA GLU A 132 3.96 6.48 -7.69
C GLU A 132 4.52 5.28 -6.89
N TYR A 133 5.78 5.36 -6.49
CA TYR A 133 6.44 4.35 -5.67
C TYR A 133 5.78 4.21 -4.27
N ASP A 134 5.62 5.32 -3.55
CA ASP A 134 4.96 5.33 -2.23
C ASP A 134 3.53 4.79 -2.31
N PHE A 135 2.84 5.07 -3.43
CA PHE A 135 1.50 4.59 -3.68
C PHE A 135 1.44 3.06 -3.76
N ARG A 136 2.33 2.43 -4.54
CA ARG A 136 2.42 0.96 -4.68
C ARG A 136 2.70 0.30 -3.34
N GLU A 137 3.71 0.77 -2.61
CA GLU A 137 4.03 0.24 -1.28
C GLU A 137 2.86 0.34 -0.30
N ASN A 138 2.16 1.47 -0.29
CA ASN A 138 1.01 1.66 0.59
C ASN A 138 -0.16 0.76 0.21
N LEU A 139 -0.39 0.55 -1.07
CA LEU A 139 -1.43 -0.37 -1.53
C LEU A 139 -1.15 -1.79 -1.07
N LEU A 140 0.10 -2.27 -1.16
CA LEU A 140 0.52 -3.58 -0.63
C LEU A 140 0.28 -3.68 0.87
N LYS A 141 0.66 -2.66 1.65
CA LYS A 141 0.41 -2.61 3.11
C LYS A 141 -1.08 -2.72 3.43
N ILE A 142 -1.90 -1.98 2.71
CA ILE A 142 -3.36 -1.96 2.92
C ILE A 142 -3.98 -3.31 2.59
N ILE A 143 -3.59 -3.92 1.49
CA ILE A 143 -4.09 -5.25 1.08
C ILE A 143 -3.61 -6.35 2.07
N SER A 144 -2.45 -6.17 2.71
CA SER A 144 -1.89 -7.14 3.66
C SER A 144 -2.57 -7.19 5.03
N VAL A 145 -3.45 -6.26 5.33
CA VAL A 145 -4.04 -6.09 6.67
C VAL A 145 -5.37 -6.84 6.93
N PRO A 146 -6.13 -7.37 5.94
CA PRO A 146 -7.49 -7.93 6.15
C PRO A 146 -7.59 -8.94 7.30
N ASN A 147 -6.53 -9.69 7.55
CA ASN A 147 -6.51 -10.72 8.60
C ASN A 147 -6.45 -10.17 10.02
N LYS A 148 -6.11 -8.90 10.18
CA LYS A 148 -5.91 -8.25 11.47
C LYS A 148 -7.07 -7.35 11.91
N ILE A 149 -7.95 -7.00 10.97
CA ILE A 149 -9.07 -6.07 11.22
C ILE A 149 -10.40 -6.76 10.93
N LYS A 150 -11.22 -6.96 11.95
CA LYS A 150 -12.58 -7.50 11.86
C LYS A 150 -13.61 -6.38 11.77
N SER A 151 -13.48 -5.47 10.81
CA SER A 151 -14.37 -4.29 10.79
C SER A 151 -14.93 -4.05 9.39
N ASN A 152 -16.26 -3.85 9.30
CA ASN A 152 -16.95 -3.45 8.06
C ASN A 152 -16.49 -2.07 7.53
N ILE A 153 -15.74 -1.32 8.33
CA ILE A 153 -15.20 -0.01 7.95
C ILE A 153 -14.05 -0.21 6.96
N TYR A 154 -13.24 -1.25 7.18
CA TYR A 154 -12.16 -1.63 6.29
C TYR A 154 -12.64 -1.86 4.86
N ASP A 155 -13.67 -2.70 4.66
CA ASP A 155 -14.21 -3.04 3.33
C ASP A 155 -14.59 -1.78 2.54
N LYS A 156 -15.27 -0.84 3.19
CA LYS A 156 -15.69 0.41 2.56
C LYS A 156 -14.50 1.27 2.12
N HIS A 157 -13.46 1.35 2.93
CA HIS A 157 -12.27 2.14 2.61
C HIS A 157 -11.47 1.50 1.50
N ILE A 158 -11.33 0.18 1.50
CA ILE A 158 -10.67 -0.57 0.42
C ILE A 158 -11.44 -0.42 -0.89
N ILE A 159 -12.76 -0.56 -0.89
CA ILE A 159 -13.59 -0.36 -2.10
C ILE A 159 -13.37 1.04 -2.69
N ASN A 160 -13.36 2.07 -1.85
CA ASN A 160 -13.12 3.44 -2.28
C ASN A 160 -11.72 3.61 -2.87
N LEU A 161 -10.71 3.02 -2.23
CA LEU A 161 -9.33 3.05 -2.70
C LEU A 161 -9.19 2.34 -4.05
N LEU A 162 -9.64 1.10 -4.16
CA LEU A 162 -9.56 0.33 -5.40
C LEU A 162 -10.34 1.00 -6.54
N SER A 163 -11.49 1.62 -6.24
CA SER A 163 -12.24 2.42 -7.20
C SER A 163 -11.46 3.66 -7.67
N TYR A 164 -10.73 4.30 -6.76
CA TYR A 164 -9.86 5.42 -7.10
C TYR A 164 -8.70 4.96 -7.99
N VAL A 165 -8.01 3.89 -7.63
CA VAL A 165 -6.93 3.28 -8.41
C VAL A 165 -7.38 3.00 -9.84
N LYS A 166 -8.53 2.34 -9.99
CA LYS A 166 -9.12 2.04 -11.30
C LYS A 166 -9.44 3.30 -12.11
N SER A 167 -9.95 4.36 -11.46
CA SER A 167 -10.31 5.60 -12.14
C SER A 167 -9.13 6.45 -12.62
N THR A 168 -7.95 6.21 -12.04
CA THR A 168 -6.74 7.01 -12.30
C THR A 168 -5.71 6.32 -13.20
N ASN A 169 -5.92 5.06 -13.54
CA ASN A 169 -4.95 4.21 -14.26
C ASN A 169 -3.54 4.27 -13.64
N LEU A 170 -3.46 4.34 -12.31
CA LEU A 170 -2.19 4.43 -11.59
C LEU A 170 -1.41 3.11 -11.52
N LEU A 171 -2.07 1.99 -11.81
CA LEU A 171 -1.46 0.67 -11.88
C LEU A 171 -1.48 0.18 -13.32
N ASP A 172 -0.36 -0.33 -13.75
CA ASP A 172 -0.26 -1.10 -14.99
C ASP A 172 -0.42 -2.61 -14.73
N ILE A 173 -0.24 -3.41 -15.76
CA ILE A 173 -0.41 -4.86 -15.67
C ILE A 173 0.66 -5.48 -14.78
N ASP A 174 1.90 -5.00 -14.86
CA ASP A 174 3.00 -5.50 -14.04
C ASP A 174 2.75 -5.24 -12.56
N ASP A 175 2.21 -4.08 -12.22
CA ASP A 175 1.80 -3.75 -10.85
C ASP A 175 0.72 -4.69 -10.32
N ILE A 176 -0.24 -5.06 -11.15
CA ILE A 176 -1.30 -5.99 -10.78
C ILE A 176 -0.73 -7.41 -10.58
N LEU A 177 0.21 -7.83 -11.42
CA LEU A 177 0.90 -9.11 -11.24
C LEU A 177 1.69 -9.14 -9.92
N GLU A 178 2.45 -8.09 -9.60
CA GLU A 178 3.13 -7.97 -8.31
C GLU A 178 2.16 -8.05 -7.12
N LEU A 179 0.99 -7.42 -7.22
CA LEU A 179 -0.04 -7.49 -6.19
C LEU A 179 -0.59 -8.91 -6.03
N ILE A 180 -0.83 -9.62 -7.13
CA ILE A 180 -1.30 -11.02 -7.11
C ILE A 180 -0.24 -11.92 -6.46
N GLU A 181 1.03 -11.82 -6.88
CA GLU A 181 2.15 -12.57 -6.31
C GLU A 181 2.33 -12.29 -4.81
N PHE A 182 2.20 -11.03 -4.40
CA PHE A 182 2.27 -10.67 -3.00
C PHE A 182 1.16 -11.33 -2.18
N VAL A 183 -0.07 -11.29 -2.65
CA VAL A 183 -1.22 -11.95 -2.02
C VAL A 183 -0.99 -13.45 -1.92
N GLU A 184 -0.38 -14.07 -2.94
CA GLU A 184 -0.04 -15.50 -2.97
C GLU A 184 1.05 -15.87 -1.97
N SER A 185 2.17 -15.17 -2.02
CA SER A 185 3.34 -15.46 -1.18
C SER A 185 3.04 -15.37 0.32
N HIS A 186 2.07 -14.56 0.71
CA HIS A 186 1.66 -14.36 2.09
C HIS A 186 0.46 -15.20 2.52
N ASN A 187 -0.04 -16.12 1.64
CA ASN A 187 -1.23 -16.94 1.90
C ASN A 187 -2.43 -16.13 2.43
N MET A 188 -2.60 -14.94 1.88
CA MET A 188 -3.68 -14.07 2.35
C MET A 188 -5.03 -14.64 1.94
N PRO A 189 -6.01 -14.70 2.85
CA PRO A 189 -7.38 -14.89 2.46
C PRO A 189 -7.78 -13.69 1.62
N THR A 190 -8.05 -13.93 0.36
CA THR A 190 -8.54 -12.91 -0.55
C THR A 190 -9.96 -12.58 -0.14
N ASP A 191 -10.15 -11.36 0.35
CA ASP A 191 -11.48 -10.81 0.50
C ASP A 191 -12.14 -10.71 -0.88
N SER A 192 -13.45 -10.92 -0.91
CA SER A 192 -14.28 -10.76 -2.12
C SER A 192 -14.07 -9.42 -2.84
N VAL A 193 -13.72 -8.37 -2.11
CA VAL A 193 -13.45 -7.03 -2.66
C VAL A 193 -12.17 -6.99 -3.49
N VAL A 194 -11.08 -7.55 -2.96
CA VAL A 194 -9.78 -7.63 -3.65
C VAL A 194 -9.89 -8.54 -4.87
N LEU A 195 -10.59 -9.67 -4.73
CA LEU A 195 -10.88 -10.56 -5.83
C LEU A 195 -11.65 -9.87 -6.95
N ASN A 196 -12.73 -9.18 -6.62
CA ASN A 196 -13.53 -8.45 -7.59
C ASN A 196 -12.71 -7.37 -8.31
N PHE A 197 -11.78 -6.71 -7.60
CA PHE A 197 -10.86 -5.76 -8.22
C PHE A 197 -9.96 -6.41 -9.29
N PHE A 198 -9.34 -7.55 -9.00
CA PHE A 198 -8.52 -8.27 -9.98
C PHE A 198 -9.35 -8.76 -11.18
N ILE A 199 -10.55 -9.28 -10.93
CA ILE A 199 -11.45 -9.71 -12.00
C ILE A 199 -11.86 -8.52 -12.88
N GLU A 200 -12.22 -7.39 -12.28
CA GLU A 200 -12.58 -6.18 -13.01
C GLU A 200 -11.42 -5.63 -13.86
N PHE A 201 -10.20 -5.79 -13.40
CA PHE A 201 -9.00 -5.42 -14.18
C PHE A 201 -8.81 -6.31 -15.40
N CYS A 202 -9.21 -7.59 -15.32
CA CYS A 202 -9.15 -8.54 -16.42
C CYS A 202 -10.24 -8.35 -17.49
N TYR A 203 -11.32 -7.61 -17.23
CA TYR A 203 -12.42 -7.46 -18.19
C TYR A 203 -12.01 -7.00 -19.60
N PRO A 204 -11.15 -5.98 -19.77
CA PRO A 204 -10.73 -5.57 -21.10
C PRO A 204 -10.03 -6.69 -21.89
N ILE A 205 -9.28 -7.54 -21.17
CA ILE A 205 -8.54 -8.64 -21.75
C ILE A 205 -9.48 -9.80 -22.10
N PHE A 206 -10.49 -10.08 -21.27
CA PHE A 206 -11.54 -11.05 -21.63
C PHE A 206 -12.29 -10.65 -22.90
N GLU A 207 -12.58 -9.36 -23.10
CA GLU A 207 -13.22 -8.89 -24.34
C GLU A 207 -12.29 -9.06 -25.55
N LYS A 208 -10.98 -8.84 -25.42
CA LYS A 208 -10.02 -9.14 -26.50
C LYS A 208 -10.02 -10.62 -26.84
N LEU A 209 -9.90 -11.50 -25.84
CA LEU A 209 -9.92 -12.95 -26.05
C LEU A 209 -11.21 -13.43 -26.72
N LYS A 210 -12.33 -12.89 -26.33
CA LYS A 210 -13.66 -13.23 -26.89
C LYS A 210 -13.76 -12.84 -28.37
N ASN A 211 -13.11 -11.75 -28.75
CA ASN A 211 -13.08 -11.26 -30.12
C ASN A 211 -11.94 -11.85 -30.97
N ASP A 212 -11.16 -12.80 -30.43
CA ASP A 212 -9.96 -13.38 -31.06
C ASP A 212 -8.92 -12.29 -31.40
N GLU A 213 -8.80 -11.28 -30.54
CA GLU A 213 -7.81 -10.21 -30.66
C GLU A 213 -6.51 -10.64 -29.99
N GLU A 214 -5.39 -10.07 -30.46
CA GLU A 214 -4.07 -10.29 -29.84
C GLU A 214 -4.03 -9.72 -28.42
N ILE A 215 -3.48 -10.51 -27.49
CA ILE A 215 -3.15 -10.09 -26.13
C ILE A 215 -1.64 -10.11 -25.93
N THR A 216 -1.14 -9.28 -25.02
CA THR A 216 0.28 -9.31 -24.65
C THR A 216 0.57 -10.50 -23.73
N ARG A 217 1.85 -10.79 -23.55
CA ARG A 217 2.29 -11.83 -22.63
C ARG A 217 1.85 -11.54 -21.20
N GLU A 218 2.07 -10.31 -20.75
CA GLU A 218 1.72 -9.82 -19.42
C GLU A 218 0.20 -9.91 -19.19
N GLU A 219 -0.61 -9.56 -20.19
CA GLU A 219 -2.06 -9.75 -20.16
C GLU A 219 -2.43 -11.22 -20.01
N CYS A 220 -1.73 -12.12 -20.71
CA CYS A 220 -1.95 -13.56 -20.62
C CYS A 220 -1.60 -14.10 -19.22
N GLU A 221 -0.42 -13.71 -18.69
CA GLU A 221 0.02 -14.10 -17.35
C GLU A 221 -0.96 -13.64 -16.27
N MET A 222 -1.41 -12.39 -16.33
CA MET A 222 -2.38 -11.84 -15.39
C MET A 222 -3.69 -12.61 -15.39
N ILE A 223 -4.25 -12.89 -16.55
CA ILE A 223 -5.49 -13.67 -16.64
C ILE A 223 -5.30 -15.08 -16.09
N CYS A 224 -4.20 -15.76 -16.46
CA CYS A 224 -3.92 -17.10 -15.95
C CYS A 224 -3.84 -17.09 -14.42
N ALA A 225 -3.11 -16.15 -13.83
CA ALA A 225 -2.98 -16.02 -12.39
C ALA A 225 -4.34 -15.81 -11.71
N VAL A 226 -5.16 -14.91 -12.24
CA VAL A 226 -6.51 -14.62 -11.69
C VAL A 226 -7.43 -15.84 -11.83
N ILE A 227 -7.44 -16.51 -12.98
CA ILE A 227 -8.30 -17.69 -13.21
C ILE A 227 -7.92 -18.81 -12.25
N VAL A 228 -6.65 -19.21 -12.21
CA VAL A 228 -6.18 -20.32 -11.38
C VAL A 228 -6.50 -20.10 -9.91
N ARG A 229 -6.24 -18.89 -9.42
CA ARG A 229 -6.42 -18.59 -8.01
C ARG A 229 -7.86 -18.48 -7.58
N TYR A 230 -8.69 -17.89 -8.43
CA TYR A 230 -9.99 -17.40 -8.00
C TYR A 230 -11.19 -18.10 -8.64
N ILE A 231 -10.98 -18.93 -9.65
CA ILE A 231 -12.08 -19.61 -10.35
C ILE A 231 -12.97 -20.43 -9.41
N ASN A 232 -12.38 -21.00 -8.35
CA ASN A 232 -13.11 -21.79 -7.37
C ASN A 232 -13.79 -20.96 -6.28
N GLN A 233 -13.38 -19.69 -6.12
CA GLN A 233 -13.91 -18.76 -5.12
C GLN A 233 -15.01 -17.88 -5.70
N ILE A 234 -15.12 -17.82 -7.03
CA ILE A 234 -16.17 -17.08 -7.73
C ILE A 234 -17.50 -17.74 -7.41
N ASP A 235 -18.29 -17.11 -6.52
CA ASP A 235 -19.56 -17.66 -6.05
C ASP A 235 -20.66 -17.56 -7.12
N SER A 236 -21.63 -18.45 -7.03
CA SER A 236 -22.49 -18.87 -8.15
C SER A 236 -23.56 -17.87 -8.60
N SER A 237 -23.78 -16.73 -7.94
CA SER A 237 -24.95 -15.90 -8.19
C SER A 237 -24.70 -14.59 -8.97
N GLN A 238 -23.57 -13.92 -8.80
CA GLN A 238 -23.20 -12.74 -9.59
C GLN A 238 -22.22 -13.07 -10.72
N ASP A 239 -21.54 -14.17 -10.63
CA ASP A 239 -20.35 -14.52 -11.39
C ASP A 239 -20.60 -15.56 -12.50
N ALA A 240 -21.84 -16.04 -12.68
CA ALA A 240 -22.17 -16.96 -13.77
C ALA A 240 -21.79 -16.37 -15.15
N LYS A 241 -21.91 -15.07 -15.31
CA LYS A 241 -21.51 -14.37 -16.54
C LYS A 241 -20.00 -14.36 -16.70
N ILE A 242 -19.25 -14.05 -15.64
CA ILE A 242 -17.77 -14.06 -15.63
C ILE A 242 -17.25 -15.46 -15.89
N LYS A 243 -17.76 -16.47 -15.18
CA LYS A 243 -17.40 -17.88 -15.42
C LYS A 243 -17.67 -18.27 -16.88
N GLN A 244 -18.81 -17.87 -17.43
CA GLN A 244 -19.14 -18.16 -18.82
C GLN A 244 -18.18 -17.45 -19.79
N GLU A 245 -17.83 -16.19 -19.53
CA GLU A 245 -16.85 -15.43 -20.34
C GLU A 245 -15.45 -16.03 -20.25
N ILE A 246 -15.01 -16.45 -19.06
CA ILE A 246 -13.76 -17.18 -18.86
C ILE A 246 -13.77 -18.48 -19.68
N PHE A 247 -14.79 -19.32 -19.58
CA PHE A 247 -14.88 -20.58 -20.32
C PHE A 247 -14.89 -20.36 -21.84
N ILE A 248 -15.61 -19.36 -22.34
CA ILE A 248 -15.64 -19.03 -23.78
C ILE A 248 -14.23 -18.57 -24.25
N SER A 249 -13.50 -17.92 -23.41
CA SER A 249 -12.17 -17.35 -23.72
C SER A 249 -11.03 -18.35 -23.51
N MET A 250 -11.27 -19.48 -22.83
CA MET A 250 -10.21 -20.41 -22.42
C MET A 250 -9.41 -21.00 -23.58
N ASP A 251 -10.08 -21.40 -24.66
CA ASP A 251 -9.39 -21.98 -25.82
C ASP A 251 -8.42 -20.98 -26.45
N ASN A 252 -8.82 -19.72 -26.57
CA ASN A 252 -7.97 -18.63 -27.07
C ASN A 252 -6.85 -18.29 -26.09
N LEU A 253 -7.13 -18.28 -24.80
CA LEU A 253 -6.14 -18.06 -23.75
C LEU A 253 -5.05 -19.14 -23.79
N ILE A 254 -5.43 -20.42 -23.86
CA ILE A 254 -4.49 -21.55 -23.93
C ILE A 254 -3.62 -21.44 -25.18
N LYS A 255 -4.22 -21.09 -26.33
CA LYS A 255 -3.48 -20.87 -27.57
C LYS A 255 -2.43 -19.78 -27.44
N HIS A 256 -2.80 -18.60 -26.94
CA HIS A 256 -1.85 -17.49 -26.72
C HIS A 256 -0.73 -17.88 -25.76
N ALA A 257 -1.08 -18.54 -24.64
CA ALA A 257 -0.10 -19.03 -23.69
C ALA A 257 0.91 -20.00 -24.32
N GLN A 258 0.43 -20.95 -25.13
CA GLN A 258 1.30 -21.87 -25.84
C GLN A 258 2.20 -21.18 -26.88
N ASP A 259 1.68 -20.18 -27.59
CA ASP A 259 2.45 -19.41 -28.56
C ASP A 259 3.57 -18.62 -27.84
N PHE A 260 3.32 -18.02 -26.67
CA PHE A 260 4.34 -17.33 -25.88
C PHE A 260 5.42 -18.27 -25.36
N ILE A 261 5.07 -19.46 -24.87
CA ILE A 261 6.04 -20.48 -24.43
C ILE A 261 6.95 -20.93 -25.58
N GLN A 262 6.41 -21.10 -26.81
CA GLN A 262 7.18 -21.53 -27.95
C GLN A 262 8.10 -20.46 -28.52
N THR A 263 7.77 -19.19 -28.36
CA THR A 263 8.56 -18.05 -28.87
C THR A 263 9.70 -17.64 -27.93
N ASP A 264 9.65 -18.03 -26.66
CA ASP A 264 10.72 -17.71 -25.72
C ASP A 264 11.96 -18.58 -25.95
N ASN A 265 13.10 -17.90 -26.11
CA ASN A 265 14.38 -18.56 -26.21
C ASN A 265 14.80 -19.11 -24.83
N PRO A 266 14.94 -20.44 -24.65
CA PRO A 266 15.23 -21.04 -23.33
C PRO A 266 16.57 -20.60 -22.69
N ASN A 267 17.39 -19.86 -23.43
CA ASN A 267 18.68 -19.35 -22.93
C ASN A 267 18.61 -17.92 -22.35
N ASN A 268 17.48 -17.26 -22.35
CA ASN A 268 17.31 -15.95 -21.73
C ASN A 268 16.78 -16.10 -20.30
N LEU A 269 17.44 -15.43 -19.35
CA LEU A 269 17.09 -15.37 -17.91
C LEU A 269 15.69 -14.77 -17.60
N GLN A 270 14.90 -14.46 -18.59
CA GLN A 270 13.45 -14.20 -18.48
C GLN A 270 12.61 -15.48 -18.30
N SER A 271 13.27 -16.63 -18.04
CA SER A 271 12.62 -17.93 -17.88
C SER A 271 11.70 -18.05 -16.66
N ILE A 272 11.81 -17.19 -15.67
CA ILE A 272 10.95 -17.25 -14.47
C ILE A 272 9.48 -17.05 -14.86
N TYR A 273 9.21 -16.14 -15.78
CA TYR A 273 7.85 -15.89 -16.26
C TYR A 273 7.30 -17.04 -17.14
N ALA A 274 8.16 -17.65 -17.95
CA ALA A 274 7.75 -18.81 -18.76
C ALA A 274 7.41 -20.03 -17.87
N ASP A 275 8.17 -20.24 -16.80
CA ASP A 275 7.92 -21.31 -15.84
C ASP A 275 6.59 -21.06 -15.09
N ASN A 276 6.32 -19.84 -14.65
CA ASN A 276 5.06 -19.46 -14.02
C ASN A 276 3.87 -19.67 -14.98
N LEU A 277 4.02 -19.30 -16.25
CA LEU A 277 2.95 -19.47 -17.25
C LEU A 277 2.65 -20.96 -17.49
N ILE A 278 3.68 -21.82 -17.56
CA ILE A 278 3.52 -23.27 -17.67
C ILE A 278 2.78 -23.84 -16.45
N ASP A 279 3.15 -23.38 -15.26
CA ASP A 279 2.50 -23.78 -14.01
C ASP A 279 1.03 -23.36 -14.00
N TYR A 280 0.72 -22.12 -14.38
CA TYR A 280 -0.65 -21.65 -14.49
C TYR A 280 -1.48 -22.43 -15.50
N ILE A 281 -0.93 -22.73 -16.69
CA ILE A 281 -1.61 -23.54 -17.71
C ILE A 281 -1.89 -24.93 -17.19
N SER A 282 -0.95 -25.56 -16.47
CA SER A 282 -1.10 -26.90 -15.91
C SER A 282 -2.21 -27.01 -14.85
N LEU A 283 -2.58 -25.88 -14.25
CA LEU A 283 -3.63 -25.79 -13.23
C LEU A 283 -5.00 -25.40 -13.81
N LEU A 284 -5.07 -25.03 -15.10
CA LEU A 284 -6.36 -24.75 -15.74
C LEU A 284 -7.19 -26.05 -15.82
N PRO A 285 -8.51 -25.98 -15.52
CA PRO A 285 -9.39 -27.17 -15.67
C PRO A 285 -9.46 -27.64 -17.14
N GLU A 286 -9.46 -28.97 -17.33
CA GLU A 286 -9.64 -29.60 -18.65
C GLU A 286 -11.01 -29.32 -19.25
#